data_da356a7e8fbe587ff0292ebd406f2a88
#
_entry.id   da356a7e8fbe587ff0292ebd406f2a88
#
_cell.length_a   1.000
_cell.length_b   1.000
_cell.length_c   1.000
_cell.angle_alpha   90.00
_cell.angle_beta   90.00
_cell.angle_gamma   90.00
#
_symmetry.space_group_name_H-M   'P 1'
#
loop_
_entity.id
_entity.type
_entity.pdbx_description
1 polymer ?
#
loop_
_entity_poly.entity_id
_entity_poly.type
_entity_poly.pdbx_seq_one_letter_code
_entity_poly.pdbx_strand_id
1 'polypeptide(L)'
;GSQSSRVIYSDDHGETWHAGEAVNDNRPVGNQTIHSSTMNNPGAQNTESTVVQLNNGDLKLFMRGLTGDLQVATSKDGGATWEKDVKRYSDVKDVYVQMSAIHTVHDGKEYIILSNAGGPGRYNGLVHLARVEANGDLTWLKHNPIQSGKFAYNSLQDLGNGEFGLLYEHATATQNEYTLSYKKFNWDFLSKDRIAPTKATVKNAVEMSKNVIALEFDSEVLVNQPPVLKLANGNFATFLTQYDTKTLLFAVNKEDIGQEITEIIDGAIESMHNLPVSLEGAGVPGGKNGAKAEIHEVPEFTGAVNGEGTVHEDTAFEGGVNGEEAAVHDVPAFEGGVNGEEAAVHEAPEIEVEENPPGTINEVPAFEGGVNGEEAAVHEVPEIDVEANPPGTINEVPAFEGGVNGEEA
;
A
#
# COMPACT_ATOMS: atom_id res chain seq x y z
N GLY A 1 15.22 33.87 -12.41
CA GLY A 1 15.15 34.39 -11.04
C GLY A 1 14.36 33.44 -10.16
N SER A 2 14.47 33.59 -8.85
CA SER A 2 13.73 32.76 -7.88
C SER A 2 12.30 33.29 -7.71
N GLN A 3 11.36 32.42 -7.34
CA GLN A 3 9.96 32.73 -7.12
C GLN A 3 9.68 33.08 -5.65
N SER A 4 8.61 33.84 -5.40
CA SER A 4 8.13 34.19 -4.07
C SER A 4 6.61 34.15 -4.02
N SER A 5 6.06 33.48 -3.02
CA SER A 5 4.63 33.39 -2.76
C SER A 5 4.07 34.76 -2.35
N ARG A 6 2.83 35.03 -2.77
CA ARG A 6 2.07 36.22 -2.49
C ARG A 6 0.58 35.86 -2.43
N VAL A 7 -0.20 36.61 -1.68
CA VAL A 7 -1.67 36.52 -1.69
C VAL A 7 -2.28 37.71 -2.38
N ILE A 8 -3.47 37.53 -2.90
CA ILE A 8 -4.42 38.61 -3.23
C ILE A 8 -5.60 38.51 -2.26
N TYR A 9 -6.12 39.60 -1.82
CA TYR A 9 -7.24 39.66 -0.87
C TYR A 9 -8.26 40.72 -1.24
N SER A 10 -9.47 40.58 -0.73
CA SER A 10 -10.58 41.52 -0.88
C SER A 10 -11.21 41.74 0.49
N ASP A 11 -11.52 43.01 0.82
CA ASP A 11 -12.21 43.43 2.05
C ASP A 11 -13.69 43.80 1.78
N ASP A 12 -14.14 43.70 0.52
CA ASP A 12 -15.46 44.10 0.05
C ASP A 12 -16.19 43.00 -0.74
N HIS A 13 -16.00 41.72 -0.30
CA HIS A 13 -16.62 40.55 -0.89
C HIS A 13 -16.30 40.32 -2.38
N GLY A 14 -15.11 40.75 -2.81
CA GLY A 14 -14.60 40.49 -4.16
C GLY A 14 -14.92 41.62 -5.16
N GLU A 15 -15.46 42.73 -4.73
CA GLU A 15 -15.65 43.91 -5.60
C GLU A 15 -14.32 44.56 -5.98
N THR A 16 -13.40 44.68 -5.02
CA THR A 16 -12.02 45.11 -5.27
C THR A 16 -11.01 44.12 -4.72
N TRP A 17 -9.84 44.04 -5.35
CA TRP A 17 -8.76 43.13 -5.00
C TRP A 17 -7.45 43.84 -4.77
N HIS A 18 -6.76 43.49 -3.74
CA HIS A 18 -5.46 44.02 -3.35
C HIS A 18 -4.38 42.89 -3.42
N ALA A 19 -3.18 43.27 -3.86
CA ALA A 19 -2.03 42.40 -3.78
C ALA A 19 -1.28 42.66 -2.47
N GLY A 20 -1.15 41.61 -1.63
CA GLY A 20 -0.31 41.66 -0.44
C GLY A 20 1.18 41.73 -0.77
N GLU A 21 2.00 42.02 0.20
CA GLU A 21 3.47 41.91 0.11
C GLU A 21 3.86 40.45 -0.24
N ALA A 22 4.91 40.28 -1.04
CA ALA A 22 5.43 38.93 -1.21
C ALA A 22 6.23 38.49 0.03
N VAL A 23 6.17 37.19 0.37
CA VAL A 23 6.83 36.64 1.58
C VAL A 23 8.30 37.00 1.66
N ASN A 24 8.97 37.09 0.51
CA ASN A 24 10.39 37.42 0.45
C ASN A 24 10.70 38.92 0.28
N ASP A 25 9.70 39.78 0.34
CA ASP A 25 9.94 41.24 0.28
C ASP A 25 10.52 41.73 1.61
N ASN A 26 11.68 42.37 1.52
CA ASN A 26 12.44 42.86 2.68
C ASN A 26 12.76 41.83 3.75
N ARG A 27 12.93 40.55 3.35
CA ARG A 27 13.21 39.44 4.24
C ARG A 27 14.71 39.27 4.45
N PRO A 28 15.20 39.20 5.71
CA PRO A 28 16.57 38.87 6.01
C PRO A 28 16.82 37.36 5.78
N VAL A 29 17.85 37.02 5.00
CA VAL A 29 18.28 35.63 4.76
C VAL A 29 19.82 35.61 4.84
N GLY A 30 20.36 35.01 5.87
CA GLY A 30 21.78 35.11 6.19
C GLY A 30 22.19 36.55 6.41
N ASN A 31 23.19 37.03 5.68
CA ASN A 31 23.70 38.38 5.76
C ASN A 31 23.11 39.35 4.73
N GLN A 32 22.01 38.93 4.06
CA GLN A 32 21.39 39.73 3.01
C GLN A 32 19.90 39.99 3.32
N THR A 33 19.42 41.16 2.89
CA THR A 33 17.99 41.40 2.80
C THR A 33 17.55 41.15 1.36
N ILE A 34 16.67 40.21 1.14
CA ILE A 34 16.16 39.85 -0.18
C ILE A 34 14.86 40.58 -0.50
N HIS A 35 14.54 40.65 -1.79
CA HIS A 35 13.29 41.20 -2.27
C HIS A 35 12.80 40.37 -3.47
N SER A 36 11.52 40.05 -3.53
CA SER A 36 10.92 39.15 -4.51
C SER A 36 11.23 39.54 -5.97
N SER A 37 11.32 40.82 -6.26
CA SER A 37 11.60 41.34 -7.61
C SER A 37 13.04 41.22 -8.07
N THR A 38 13.99 41.00 -7.15
CA THR A 38 15.44 41.03 -7.45
C THR A 38 16.16 39.79 -6.95
N MET A 39 15.50 38.96 -6.16
CA MET A 39 16.15 37.79 -5.55
C MET A 39 16.61 36.76 -6.58
N ASN A 40 17.80 36.23 -6.36
CA ASN A 40 18.34 35.08 -7.04
C ASN A 40 18.92 34.11 -5.98
N ASN A 41 18.04 33.61 -5.14
CA ASN A 41 18.37 32.72 -4.02
C ASN A 41 17.42 31.52 -4.01
N PRO A 42 17.81 30.39 -4.64
CA PRO A 42 16.99 29.18 -4.66
C PRO A 42 16.63 28.66 -3.26
N GLY A 43 17.52 28.80 -2.28
CA GLY A 43 17.27 28.38 -0.90
C GLY A 43 16.22 29.20 -0.14
N ALA A 44 15.89 30.41 -0.64
CA ALA A 44 14.80 31.22 -0.10
C ALA A 44 13.53 31.19 -0.96
N GLN A 45 13.57 30.48 -2.10
CA GLN A 45 12.44 30.37 -3.01
C GLN A 45 11.24 29.70 -2.31
N ASN A 46 10.08 30.28 -2.54
CA ASN A 46 8.79 29.68 -2.23
C ASN A 46 7.82 29.93 -3.39
N THR A 47 6.97 28.95 -3.66
CA THR A 47 6.15 28.94 -4.89
C THR A 47 4.69 28.65 -4.59
N GLU A 48 4.17 27.52 -5.06
CA GLU A 48 2.80 27.10 -4.81
C GLU A 48 2.53 27.08 -3.30
N SER A 49 1.39 27.62 -2.91
CA SER A 49 1.10 27.80 -1.49
C SER A 49 -0.39 27.66 -1.21
N THR A 50 -0.69 27.30 0.01
CA THR A 50 -2.05 27.28 0.56
C THR A 50 -2.10 28.12 1.83
N VAL A 51 -3.21 28.83 2.02
CA VAL A 51 -3.40 29.70 3.18
C VAL A 51 -4.54 29.19 4.04
N VAL A 52 -4.36 29.25 5.35
CA VAL A 52 -5.41 29.01 6.34
C VAL A 52 -5.49 30.17 7.33
N GLN A 53 -6.67 30.44 7.85
CA GLN A 53 -6.88 31.40 8.91
C GLN A 53 -7.05 30.68 10.25
N LEU A 54 -6.33 31.13 11.27
CA LEU A 54 -6.46 30.67 12.63
C LEU A 54 -7.60 31.37 13.36
N ASN A 55 -8.06 30.83 14.50
CA ASN A 55 -9.13 31.42 15.30
C ASN A 55 -8.82 32.83 15.81
N ASN A 56 -7.55 33.16 15.98
CA ASN A 56 -7.10 34.51 16.39
C ASN A 56 -7.05 35.52 15.24
N GLY A 57 -7.36 35.09 14.00
CA GLY A 57 -7.34 35.90 12.80
C GLY A 57 -6.01 35.87 12.03
N ASP A 58 -4.94 35.33 12.60
CA ASP A 58 -3.65 35.21 11.90
C ASP A 58 -3.79 34.26 10.70
N LEU A 59 -3.08 34.57 9.60
CA LEU A 59 -2.95 33.69 8.47
C LEU A 59 -1.66 32.88 8.52
N LYS A 60 -1.74 31.61 8.19
CA LYS A 60 -0.60 30.72 7.95
C LYS A 60 -0.54 30.37 6.47
N LEU A 61 0.56 30.68 5.83
CA LEU A 61 0.83 30.35 4.42
C LEU A 61 1.85 29.21 4.35
N PHE A 62 1.39 28.06 3.95
CA PHE A 62 2.22 26.85 3.74
C PHE A 62 2.74 26.88 2.32
N MET A 63 4.05 26.77 2.13
CA MET A 63 4.68 27.07 0.86
C MET A 63 5.61 25.97 0.40
N ARG A 64 5.51 25.63 -0.88
CA ARG A 64 6.47 24.77 -1.58
C ARG A 64 7.78 25.49 -1.75
N GLY A 65 8.90 24.85 -1.37
CA GLY A 65 10.26 25.41 -1.44
C GLY A 65 11.34 24.39 -1.72
N LEU A 66 12.58 24.84 -1.81
CA LEU A 66 13.75 24.00 -2.13
C LEU A 66 14.60 23.65 -0.91
N THR A 67 14.08 23.89 0.29
CA THR A 67 14.89 23.68 1.53
C THR A 67 14.83 22.28 2.10
N GLY A 68 13.94 21.43 1.58
CA GLY A 68 13.70 20.08 2.07
C GLY A 68 12.78 20.00 3.30
N ASP A 69 12.48 21.13 3.94
CA ASP A 69 11.61 21.25 5.10
C ASP A 69 10.43 22.17 4.78
N LEU A 70 9.27 21.90 5.38
CA LEU A 70 8.08 22.72 5.27
C LEU A 70 8.36 24.18 5.68
N GLN A 71 8.00 25.13 4.82
CA GLN A 71 8.10 26.55 5.10
C GLN A 71 6.69 27.13 5.38
N VAL A 72 6.58 27.90 6.46
CA VAL A 72 5.33 28.56 6.86
C VAL A 72 5.59 30.02 7.19
N ALA A 73 4.90 30.92 6.46
CA ALA A 73 4.87 32.34 6.79
C ALA A 73 3.61 32.70 7.58
N THR A 74 3.70 33.72 8.43
CA THR A 74 2.58 34.25 9.21
C THR A 74 2.25 35.66 8.79
N SER A 75 0.96 35.97 8.63
CA SER A 75 0.44 37.34 8.49
C SER A 75 -0.53 37.61 9.64
N LYS A 76 -0.44 38.82 10.21
CA LYS A 76 -1.32 39.32 11.28
C LYS A 76 -2.27 40.43 10.83
N ASP A 77 -2.27 40.69 9.56
CA ASP A 77 -3.01 41.82 8.92
C ASP A 77 -3.79 41.36 7.69
N GLY A 78 -4.30 40.13 7.69
CA GLY A 78 -5.15 39.59 6.62
C GLY A 78 -4.40 39.32 5.30
N GLY A 79 -3.08 39.22 5.32
CA GLY A 79 -2.28 38.94 4.13
C GLY A 79 -1.70 40.19 3.47
N ALA A 80 -1.90 41.37 4.04
CA ALA A 80 -1.29 42.58 3.54
C ALA A 80 0.25 42.52 3.66
N THR A 81 0.76 42.06 4.81
CA THR A 81 2.18 41.86 5.05
C THR A 81 2.48 40.51 5.71
N TRP A 82 3.74 40.09 5.67
CA TRP A 82 4.23 38.82 6.26
C TRP A 82 5.32 39.06 7.28
N GLU A 83 5.27 38.31 8.39
CA GLU A 83 6.38 38.26 9.33
C GLU A 83 7.67 37.81 8.61
N LYS A 84 8.79 38.45 8.96
CA LYS A 84 10.07 38.18 8.25
C LYS A 84 10.73 36.86 8.69
N ASP A 85 10.28 36.30 9.82
CA ASP A 85 10.69 34.99 10.29
C ASP A 85 9.79 33.89 9.65
N VAL A 86 10.22 33.36 8.52
CA VAL A 86 9.58 32.19 7.90
C VAL A 86 10.00 30.95 8.66
N LYS A 87 9.05 30.34 9.35
CA LYS A 87 9.28 29.11 10.14
C LYS A 87 9.58 27.94 9.22
N ARG A 88 10.48 27.08 9.67
CA ARG A 88 10.78 25.78 9.05
C ARG A 88 10.45 24.66 10.01
N TYR A 89 9.75 23.66 9.52
CA TYR A 89 9.36 22.47 10.30
C TYR A 89 10.01 21.24 9.67
N SER A 90 11.09 20.75 10.29
CA SER A 90 11.81 19.56 9.81
C SER A 90 11.02 18.23 10.01
N ASP A 91 9.96 18.28 10.81
CA ASP A 91 9.04 17.16 11.00
C ASP A 91 8.24 16.84 9.71
N VAL A 92 8.08 17.82 8.82
CA VAL A 92 7.36 17.68 7.56
C VAL A 92 8.30 17.96 6.40
N LYS A 93 8.54 16.95 5.58
CA LYS A 93 9.41 17.09 4.40
C LYS A 93 8.73 17.84 3.29
N ASP A 94 9.44 18.75 2.65
CA ASP A 94 9.05 19.39 1.40
C ASP A 94 9.94 18.83 0.27
N VAL A 95 9.37 17.99 -0.57
CA VAL A 95 10.04 17.36 -1.71
C VAL A 95 9.82 18.15 -3.00
N TYR A 96 9.60 19.45 -2.88
CA TYR A 96 9.33 20.36 -3.98
C TYR A 96 8.08 19.98 -4.78
N VAL A 97 6.97 19.78 -4.06
CA VAL A 97 5.64 19.55 -4.64
C VAL A 97 4.59 20.38 -3.90
N GLN A 98 3.49 20.70 -4.59
CA GLN A 98 2.35 21.42 -4.00
C GLN A 98 1.79 20.63 -2.81
N MET A 99 1.32 21.35 -1.81
CA MET A 99 0.68 20.83 -0.61
C MET A 99 -0.66 21.50 -0.38
N SER A 100 -1.53 20.87 0.39
CA SER A 100 -2.81 21.42 0.82
C SER A 100 -2.91 21.41 2.34
N ALA A 101 -3.45 22.48 2.91
CA ALA A 101 -3.67 22.58 4.35
C ALA A 101 -5.07 23.13 4.63
N ILE A 102 -5.67 22.66 5.71
CA ILE A 102 -6.94 23.13 6.26
C ILE A 102 -6.81 23.36 7.76
N HIS A 103 -7.61 24.26 8.27
CA HIS A 103 -7.80 24.51 9.69
C HIS A 103 -9.04 23.77 10.18
N THR A 104 -8.98 23.22 11.39
CA THR A 104 -10.14 22.56 12.04
C THR A 104 -10.07 22.72 13.56
N VAL A 105 -11.20 22.54 14.21
CA VAL A 105 -11.30 22.54 15.67
C VAL A 105 -11.88 21.21 16.13
N HIS A 106 -11.22 20.56 17.10
CA HIS A 106 -11.70 19.33 17.69
C HIS A 106 -11.51 19.37 19.21
N ASP A 107 -12.57 19.04 19.96
CA ASP A 107 -12.62 19.10 21.42
C ASP A 107 -12.12 20.44 21.98
N GLY A 108 -12.51 21.53 21.35
CA GLY A 108 -12.14 22.90 21.74
C GLY A 108 -10.68 23.28 21.51
N LYS A 109 -9.90 22.44 20.82
CA LYS A 109 -8.51 22.68 20.44
C LYS A 109 -8.42 22.91 18.94
N GLU A 110 -7.50 23.77 18.58
CA GLU A 110 -7.26 24.20 17.20
C GLU A 110 -6.16 23.37 16.54
N TYR A 111 -6.40 22.94 15.30
CA TYR A 111 -5.49 22.08 14.56
C TYR A 111 -5.35 22.52 13.11
N ILE A 112 -4.19 22.18 12.55
CA ILE A 112 -3.94 22.19 11.11
C ILE A 112 -3.80 20.74 10.63
N ILE A 113 -4.49 20.43 9.55
CA ILE A 113 -4.29 19.21 8.78
C ILE A 113 -3.61 19.61 7.48
N LEU A 114 -2.48 18.97 7.16
CA LEU A 114 -1.72 19.22 5.94
C LEU A 114 -1.49 17.91 5.21
N SER A 115 -1.62 17.93 3.88
CA SER A 115 -1.29 16.79 3.02
C SER A 115 -0.22 17.19 2.02
N ASN A 116 0.80 16.33 1.89
CA ASN A 116 1.84 16.46 0.88
C ASN A 116 2.47 15.09 0.54
N ALA A 117 3.38 15.08 -0.44
CA ALA A 117 4.24 13.93 -0.68
C ALA A 117 5.34 13.87 0.39
N GLY A 118 5.52 12.70 1.01
CA GLY A 118 6.52 12.46 2.07
C GLY A 118 7.91 12.13 1.53
N GLY A 119 8.03 11.81 0.22
CA GLY A 119 9.30 11.47 -0.42
C GLY A 119 9.57 9.97 -0.54
N PRO A 120 10.68 9.61 -1.23
CA PRO A 120 11.56 10.49 -1.99
C PRO A 120 10.86 11.06 -3.24
N GLY A 121 11.07 12.36 -3.51
CA GLY A 121 10.39 13.03 -4.61
C GLY A 121 8.85 13.01 -4.45
N ARG A 122 8.13 12.85 -5.57
CA ARG A 122 6.66 12.87 -5.59
C ARG A 122 6.06 11.49 -5.28
N TYR A 123 6.38 10.97 -4.10
CA TYR A 123 5.93 9.66 -3.61
C TYR A 123 5.43 9.77 -2.17
N ASN A 124 4.65 8.77 -1.77
CA ASN A 124 4.17 8.56 -0.41
C ASN A 124 3.35 9.74 0.13
N GLY A 125 2.08 9.79 -0.25
CA GLY A 125 1.13 10.75 0.31
C GLY A 125 1.00 10.59 1.81
N LEU A 126 1.22 11.69 2.52
CA LEU A 126 1.07 11.78 3.97
C LEU A 126 -0.03 12.80 4.31
N VAL A 127 -0.70 12.56 5.43
CA VAL A 127 -1.54 13.53 6.11
C VAL A 127 -0.96 13.78 7.49
N HIS A 128 -0.64 15.02 7.76
CA HIS A 128 -0.03 15.49 8.99
C HIS A 128 -1.05 16.20 9.86
N LEU A 129 -0.96 16.03 11.17
CA LEU A 129 -1.76 16.74 12.15
C LEU A 129 -0.85 17.60 13.03
N ALA A 130 -1.09 18.89 13.06
CA ALA A 130 -0.45 19.81 13.98
C ALA A 130 -1.47 20.45 14.94
N ARG A 131 -1.10 20.60 16.20
CA ARG A 131 -1.81 21.45 17.13
C ARG A 131 -1.33 22.88 16.97
N VAL A 132 -2.27 23.83 16.99
CA VAL A 132 -1.96 25.26 17.05
C VAL A 132 -1.72 25.63 18.51
N GLU A 133 -0.55 26.19 18.79
CA GLU A 133 -0.19 26.65 20.12
C GLU A 133 -0.73 28.07 20.41
N ALA A 134 -0.78 28.48 21.67
CA ALA A 134 -1.33 29.77 22.07
C ALA A 134 -0.63 30.98 21.42
N ASN A 135 0.61 30.85 21.01
CA ASN A 135 1.38 31.86 20.29
C ASN A 135 1.23 31.78 18.76
N GLY A 136 0.40 30.85 18.27
CA GLY A 136 0.19 30.58 16.86
C GLY A 136 1.25 29.68 16.20
N ASP A 137 2.24 29.19 16.92
CA ASP A 137 3.17 28.19 16.39
C ASP A 137 2.48 26.82 16.23
N LEU A 138 3.08 25.93 15.45
CA LEU A 138 2.54 24.61 15.15
C LEU A 138 3.41 23.54 15.83
N THR A 139 2.75 22.63 16.56
CA THR A 139 3.37 21.41 17.09
C THR A 139 2.86 20.22 16.29
N TRP A 140 3.71 19.62 15.46
CA TRP A 140 3.36 18.45 14.66
C TRP A 140 3.23 17.21 15.56
N LEU A 141 2.06 16.58 15.53
CA LEU A 141 1.69 15.47 16.41
C LEU A 141 1.73 14.12 15.71
N LYS A 142 1.24 14.07 14.47
CA LYS A 142 1.05 12.83 13.69
C LYS A 142 1.42 13.02 12.22
N HIS A 143 1.90 11.95 11.61
CA HIS A 143 2.29 11.90 10.21
C HIS A 143 1.81 10.56 9.64
N ASN A 144 0.56 10.51 9.17
CA ASN A 144 -0.09 9.27 8.78
C ASN A 144 0.04 9.02 7.26
N PRO A 145 0.58 7.89 6.83
CA PRO A 145 0.51 7.47 5.44
C PRO A 145 -0.94 7.36 4.99
N ILE A 146 -1.27 7.95 3.83
CA ILE A 146 -2.60 7.87 3.23
C ILE A 146 -2.58 7.24 1.85
N GLN A 147 -1.46 7.34 1.12
CA GLN A 147 -1.30 6.74 -0.19
C GLN A 147 0.15 6.40 -0.45
N SER A 148 0.44 5.14 -0.80
CA SER A 148 1.74 4.70 -1.30
C SER A 148 1.90 4.99 -2.80
N GLY A 149 3.10 4.82 -3.33
CA GLY A 149 3.41 5.07 -4.73
C GLY A 149 3.47 6.57 -5.07
N LYS A 150 3.38 6.91 -6.35
CA LYS A 150 3.41 8.31 -6.81
C LYS A 150 2.28 9.11 -6.19
N PHE A 151 2.61 10.25 -5.65
CA PHE A 151 1.68 11.20 -5.05
C PHE A 151 2.17 12.60 -5.34
N ALA A 152 1.31 13.45 -5.90
CA ALA A 152 1.73 14.78 -6.30
C ALA A 152 0.77 15.86 -5.81
N TYR A 153 0.07 16.54 -6.70
CA TYR A 153 -0.82 17.64 -6.34
C TYR A 153 -2.04 17.11 -5.63
N ASN A 154 -2.51 17.86 -4.64
CA ASN A 154 -3.60 17.41 -3.80
C ASN A 154 -4.44 18.59 -3.27
N SER A 155 -5.65 18.29 -2.82
CA SER A 155 -6.58 19.24 -2.21
C SER A 155 -7.30 18.58 -1.05
N LEU A 156 -7.12 19.14 0.14
CA LEU A 156 -7.84 18.79 1.36
C LEU A 156 -9.13 19.62 1.50
N GLN A 157 -10.15 19.00 2.06
CA GLN A 157 -11.41 19.64 2.44
C GLN A 157 -11.91 19.09 3.77
N ASP A 158 -12.32 19.98 4.66
CA ASP A 158 -13.14 19.63 5.83
C ASP A 158 -14.58 19.38 5.34
N LEU A 159 -15.10 18.18 5.57
CA LEU A 159 -16.45 17.77 5.19
C LEU A 159 -17.46 17.96 6.33
N GLY A 160 -16.98 18.42 7.48
CA GLY A 160 -17.76 18.54 8.71
C GLY A 160 -17.84 17.24 9.49
N ASN A 161 -18.32 17.35 10.73
CA ASN A 161 -18.50 16.20 11.64
C ASN A 161 -17.26 15.34 11.89
N GLY A 162 -16.05 15.91 11.78
CA GLY A 162 -14.78 15.21 11.95
C GLY A 162 -14.41 14.30 10.78
N GLU A 163 -15.00 14.52 9.62
CA GLU A 163 -14.67 13.86 8.35
C GLU A 163 -13.95 14.80 7.41
N PHE A 164 -12.99 14.26 6.67
CA PHE A 164 -12.13 15.01 5.77
C PHE A 164 -12.04 14.29 4.41
N GLY A 165 -11.92 15.06 3.35
CA GLY A 165 -11.74 14.56 1.98
C GLY A 165 -10.39 14.99 1.43
N LEU A 166 -9.72 14.09 0.71
CA LEU A 166 -8.47 14.32 -0.01
C LEU A 166 -8.64 13.90 -1.46
N LEU A 167 -8.59 14.87 -2.37
CA LEU A 167 -8.43 14.63 -3.81
C LEU A 167 -6.96 14.79 -4.16
N TYR A 168 -6.38 13.85 -4.90
CA TYR A 168 -4.94 13.86 -5.15
C TYR A 168 -4.58 13.18 -6.48
N GLU A 169 -3.45 13.58 -7.03
CA GLU A 169 -2.79 12.92 -8.14
C GLU A 169 -2.04 11.70 -7.65
N HIS A 170 -2.34 10.55 -8.24
CA HIS A 170 -1.74 9.27 -7.90
C HIS A 170 -1.37 8.47 -9.15
N ALA A 171 -0.31 7.69 -9.06
CA ALA A 171 0.04 6.65 -10.01
C ALA A 171 0.84 5.55 -9.31
N THR A 172 0.86 4.35 -9.85
CA THR A 172 1.82 3.32 -9.44
C THR A 172 3.24 3.72 -9.85
N ALA A 173 4.26 3.12 -9.26
CA ALA A 173 5.65 3.45 -9.58
C ALA A 173 6.00 3.26 -11.06
N THR A 174 5.34 2.32 -11.73
CA THR A 174 5.56 1.97 -13.15
C THR A 174 4.72 2.77 -14.14
N GLN A 175 3.67 3.47 -13.68
CA GLN A 175 2.86 4.32 -14.56
C GLN A 175 3.54 5.67 -14.78
N ASN A 176 3.48 6.17 -16.01
CA ASN A 176 4.03 7.49 -16.36
C ASN A 176 3.00 8.62 -16.17
N GLU A 177 1.72 8.28 -16.12
CA GLU A 177 0.63 9.24 -16.06
C GLU A 177 -0.04 9.20 -14.68
N TYR A 178 -0.42 10.38 -14.17
CA TYR A 178 -1.20 10.50 -12.97
C TYR A 178 -2.68 10.32 -13.26
N THR A 179 -3.39 9.70 -12.32
CA THR A 179 -4.85 9.69 -12.22
C THR A 179 -5.29 10.51 -11.01
N LEU A 180 -6.53 10.97 -11.03
CA LEU A 180 -7.12 11.61 -9.85
C LEU A 180 -7.78 10.54 -8.98
N SER A 181 -7.39 10.52 -7.72
CA SER A 181 -7.94 9.64 -6.70
C SER A 181 -8.54 10.44 -5.56
N TYR A 182 -9.55 9.88 -4.91
CA TYR A 182 -10.19 10.50 -3.76
C TYR A 182 -10.22 9.54 -2.58
N LYS A 183 -9.83 10.03 -1.39
CA LYS A 183 -9.98 9.33 -0.12
C LYS A 183 -10.74 10.16 0.89
N LYS A 184 -11.57 9.50 1.66
CA LYS A 184 -12.24 10.05 2.83
C LYS A 184 -11.62 9.44 4.07
N PHE A 185 -11.35 10.26 5.08
CA PHE A 185 -10.81 9.83 6.36
C PHE A 185 -11.44 10.66 7.49
N ASN A 186 -11.19 10.30 8.72
CA ASN A 186 -11.82 10.92 9.88
C ASN A 186 -10.81 11.26 10.97
N TRP A 187 -11.30 11.84 12.07
CA TRP A 187 -10.47 12.20 13.21
C TRP A 187 -9.75 11.00 13.83
N ASP A 188 -10.39 9.84 13.86
CA ASP A 188 -9.77 8.61 14.38
C ASP A 188 -8.53 8.22 13.57
N PHE A 189 -8.57 8.34 12.24
CA PHE A 189 -7.41 8.15 11.39
C PHE A 189 -6.28 9.15 11.71
N LEU A 190 -6.63 10.44 11.89
CA LEU A 190 -5.65 11.49 12.19
C LEU A 190 -4.98 11.33 13.55
N SER A 191 -5.70 10.83 14.54
CA SER A 191 -5.22 10.69 15.92
C SER A 191 -4.40 9.42 16.17
N LYS A 192 -4.18 8.55 15.16
CA LYS A 192 -3.33 7.36 15.29
C LYS A 192 -1.94 7.72 15.78
N ASP A 193 -1.35 6.81 16.52
CA ASP A 193 0.03 6.97 16.97
C ASP A 193 0.98 7.00 15.76
N ARG A 194 2.04 7.79 15.87
CA ARG A 194 3.11 7.84 14.90
C ARG A 194 3.68 6.43 14.74
N ILE A 195 3.55 5.86 13.54
CA ILE A 195 4.15 4.56 13.26
C ILE A 195 5.66 4.77 13.29
N ALA A 196 6.35 4.06 14.18
CA ALA A 196 7.81 4.07 14.19
C ALA A 196 8.30 3.57 12.80
N PRO A 197 9.36 4.16 12.24
CA PRO A 197 9.92 3.70 10.98
C PRO A 197 10.21 2.20 11.05
N THR A 198 9.58 1.42 10.18
CA THR A 198 9.76 -0.03 10.10
C THR A 198 10.20 -0.40 8.69
N LYS A 199 11.01 -1.45 8.61
CA LYS A 199 11.28 -2.11 7.34
C LYS A 199 10.01 -2.87 6.93
N ALA A 200 9.73 -2.93 5.64
CA ALA A 200 8.80 -3.91 5.12
C ALA A 200 9.53 -5.26 5.02
N THR A 201 8.87 -6.32 5.43
CA THR A 201 9.42 -7.68 5.38
C THR A 201 8.60 -8.50 4.39
N VAL A 202 9.26 -9.35 3.61
CA VAL A 202 8.55 -10.31 2.77
C VAL A 202 7.78 -11.26 3.67
N LYS A 203 6.45 -11.26 3.54
CA LYS A 203 5.55 -12.13 4.27
C LYS A 203 5.40 -13.47 3.55
N ASN A 204 5.18 -13.41 2.25
CA ASN A 204 4.99 -14.55 1.37
C ASN A 204 5.73 -14.36 0.04
N ALA A 205 6.06 -15.47 -0.60
CA ALA A 205 6.41 -15.51 -2.01
C ALA A 205 5.56 -16.61 -2.66
N VAL A 206 4.75 -16.24 -3.62
CA VAL A 206 3.71 -17.11 -4.21
C VAL A 206 3.92 -17.25 -5.70
N GLU A 207 3.68 -18.41 -6.27
CA GLU A 207 3.63 -18.58 -7.73
C GLU A 207 2.23 -18.16 -8.22
N MET A 208 2.16 -17.05 -8.98
CA MET A 208 0.93 -16.48 -9.52
C MET A 208 0.49 -17.13 -10.83
N SER A 209 1.46 -17.61 -11.61
CA SER A 209 1.27 -18.37 -12.83
C SER A 209 2.60 -18.96 -13.24
N LYS A 210 2.60 -19.79 -14.27
CA LYS A 210 3.83 -20.41 -14.78
C LYS A 210 4.92 -19.35 -15.03
N ASN A 211 6.04 -19.48 -14.29
CA ASN A 211 7.20 -18.58 -14.32
C ASN A 211 6.95 -17.15 -13.81
N VAL A 212 5.87 -16.89 -13.08
CA VAL A 212 5.61 -15.62 -12.42
C VAL A 212 5.43 -15.84 -10.93
N ILE A 213 6.19 -15.11 -10.12
CA ILE A 213 6.04 -15.11 -8.66
C ILE A 213 5.58 -13.76 -8.17
N ALA A 214 4.79 -13.75 -7.11
CA ALA A 214 4.45 -12.58 -6.34
C ALA A 214 5.28 -12.57 -5.04
N LEU A 215 5.87 -11.43 -4.71
CA LEU A 215 6.38 -11.16 -3.38
C LEU A 215 5.39 -10.28 -2.63
N GLU A 216 4.82 -10.80 -1.57
CA GLU A 216 3.96 -10.07 -0.66
C GLU A 216 4.75 -9.57 0.55
N PHE A 217 4.50 -8.32 0.92
CA PHE A 217 5.11 -7.67 2.06
C PHE A 217 4.10 -7.49 3.20
N ASP A 218 4.55 -7.54 4.43
CA ASP A 218 3.75 -7.27 5.63
C ASP A 218 3.19 -5.84 5.68
N SER A 219 3.83 -4.92 4.96
CA SER A 219 3.46 -3.52 4.88
C SER A 219 3.68 -2.97 3.47
N GLU A 220 3.09 -1.81 3.19
CA GLU A 220 3.20 -1.14 1.88
C GLU A 220 4.66 -0.84 1.53
N VAL A 221 5.00 -1.05 0.26
CA VAL A 221 6.34 -0.82 -0.28
C VAL A 221 6.33 0.19 -1.42
N LEU A 222 7.45 0.86 -1.58
CA LEU A 222 7.73 1.79 -2.66
C LEU A 222 8.74 1.16 -3.61
N VAL A 223 8.40 1.12 -4.90
CA VAL A 223 9.32 0.75 -5.98
C VAL A 223 9.91 2.02 -6.58
N ASN A 224 11.18 2.31 -6.29
CA ASN A 224 11.89 3.49 -6.78
C ASN A 224 12.40 3.31 -8.22
N GLN A 225 12.76 2.08 -8.56
CA GLN A 225 13.18 1.65 -9.91
C GLN A 225 12.88 0.16 -10.06
N PRO A 226 12.80 -0.38 -11.29
CA PRO A 226 12.53 -1.80 -11.47
C PRO A 226 13.54 -2.68 -10.73
N PRO A 227 13.14 -3.39 -9.68
CA PRO A 227 14.05 -4.22 -8.90
C PRO A 227 14.41 -5.51 -9.64
N VAL A 228 15.57 -6.05 -9.34
CA VAL A 228 16.01 -7.37 -9.77
C VAL A 228 16.33 -8.19 -8.53
N LEU A 229 15.77 -9.39 -8.41
CA LEU A 229 16.04 -10.31 -7.31
C LEU A 229 17.15 -11.26 -7.71
N LYS A 230 18.14 -11.43 -6.84
CA LYS A 230 19.16 -12.45 -6.99
C LYS A 230 18.77 -13.72 -6.25
N LEU A 231 18.93 -14.85 -6.90
CA LEU A 231 18.59 -16.17 -6.38
C LEU A 231 19.83 -16.92 -5.89
N ALA A 232 19.64 -17.90 -5.01
CA ALA A 232 20.73 -18.67 -4.41
C ALA A 232 21.55 -19.45 -5.45
N ASN A 233 20.96 -19.84 -6.58
CA ASN A 233 21.67 -20.49 -7.69
C ASN A 233 22.47 -19.51 -8.56
N GLY A 234 22.45 -18.21 -8.25
CA GLY A 234 23.12 -17.14 -9.00
C GLY A 234 22.31 -16.54 -10.15
N ASN A 235 21.13 -17.06 -10.42
CA ASN A 235 20.21 -16.49 -11.40
C ASN A 235 19.45 -15.30 -10.84
N PHE A 236 18.61 -14.67 -11.66
CA PHE A 236 17.87 -13.46 -11.32
C PHE A 236 16.38 -13.59 -11.69
N ALA A 237 15.52 -13.09 -10.81
CA ALA A 237 14.12 -12.84 -11.12
C ALA A 237 13.93 -11.38 -11.55
N THR A 238 13.21 -11.18 -12.64
CA THR A 238 13.04 -9.86 -13.28
C THR A 238 11.69 -9.27 -12.93
N PHE A 239 11.67 -8.04 -12.44
CA PHE A 239 10.46 -7.31 -12.10
C PHE A 239 9.52 -7.15 -13.31
N LEU A 240 8.24 -7.46 -13.10
CA LEU A 240 7.18 -7.29 -14.08
C LEU A 240 6.34 -6.03 -13.78
N THR A 241 5.77 -5.97 -12.59
CA THR A 241 4.90 -4.87 -12.18
C THR A 241 4.73 -4.85 -10.65
N GLN A 242 4.22 -3.73 -10.15
CA GLN A 242 3.61 -3.66 -8.83
C GLN A 242 2.12 -3.97 -8.99
N TYR A 243 1.66 -5.09 -8.42
CA TYR A 243 0.27 -5.54 -8.51
C TYR A 243 -0.63 -4.70 -7.60
N ASP A 244 -0.21 -4.50 -6.36
CA ASP A 244 -0.84 -3.61 -5.40
C ASP A 244 0.22 -2.92 -4.51
N THR A 245 -0.21 -2.25 -3.43
CA THR A 245 0.69 -1.52 -2.53
C THR A 245 1.65 -2.40 -1.74
N LYS A 246 1.40 -3.71 -1.66
CA LYS A 246 2.18 -4.69 -0.88
C LYS A 246 2.72 -5.83 -1.72
N THR A 247 2.33 -5.94 -3.00
CA THR A 247 2.61 -7.10 -3.84
C THR A 247 3.35 -6.71 -5.11
N LEU A 248 4.48 -7.36 -5.35
CA LEU A 248 5.32 -7.16 -6.53
C LEU A 248 5.44 -8.46 -7.31
N LEU A 249 5.26 -8.40 -8.63
CA LEU A 249 5.37 -9.55 -9.53
C LEU A 249 6.73 -9.60 -10.21
N PHE A 250 7.29 -10.82 -10.29
CA PHE A 250 8.58 -11.08 -10.93
C PHE A 250 8.49 -12.30 -11.86
N ALA A 251 9.16 -12.21 -13.02
CA ALA A 251 9.39 -13.35 -13.89
C ALA A 251 10.58 -14.18 -13.38
N VAL A 252 10.42 -15.50 -13.36
CA VAL A 252 11.46 -16.48 -13.04
C VAL A 252 11.59 -17.53 -14.12
N ASN A 253 12.72 -18.22 -14.23
CA ASN A 253 12.85 -19.36 -15.11
C ASN A 253 12.44 -20.66 -14.38
N LYS A 254 12.12 -21.70 -15.13
CA LYS A 254 11.71 -22.99 -14.57
C LYS A 254 12.76 -23.60 -13.64
N GLU A 255 14.04 -23.41 -13.92
CA GLU A 255 15.17 -23.89 -13.11
C GLU A 255 15.35 -23.11 -11.78
N ASP A 256 14.69 -21.96 -11.67
CA ASP A 256 14.80 -21.10 -10.49
C ASP A 256 13.73 -21.43 -9.43
N ILE A 257 12.80 -22.28 -9.77
CA ILE A 257 11.74 -22.72 -8.85
C ILE A 257 12.34 -23.37 -7.59
N GLY A 258 11.90 -22.92 -6.42
CA GLY A 258 12.40 -23.38 -5.12
C GLY A 258 13.73 -22.76 -4.68
N GLN A 259 14.27 -21.76 -5.40
CA GLN A 259 15.48 -21.06 -5.02
C GLN A 259 15.19 -19.95 -3.99
N GLU A 260 16.06 -19.81 -3.00
CA GLU A 260 16.02 -18.71 -2.05
C GLU A 260 16.34 -17.37 -2.74
N ILE A 261 15.64 -16.29 -2.37
CA ILE A 261 15.96 -14.94 -2.78
C ILE A 261 17.00 -14.39 -1.81
N THR A 262 18.21 -14.13 -2.29
CA THR A 262 19.35 -13.74 -1.47
C THR A 262 19.57 -12.24 -1.41
N GLU A 263 19.16 -11.51 -2.44
CA GLU A 263 19.43 -10.08 -2.54
C GLU A 263 18.43 -9.38 -3.48
N ILE A 264 18.03 -8.16 -3.13
CA ILE A 264 17.43 -7.20 -4.06
C ILE A 264 18.55 -6.30 -4.56
N ILE A 265 18.76 -6.30 -5.87
CA ILE A 265 19.81 -5.48 -6.48
C ILE A 265 19.36 -4.02 -6.52
N ASP A 266 20.29 -3.13 -6.13
CA ASP A 266 20.20 -1.66 -6.24
C ASP A 266 19.16 -0.95 -5.37
N GLY A 267 18.76 -1.50 -4.23
CA GLY A 267 17.88 -0.81 -3.26
C GLY A 267 16.59 -0.26 -3.88
N ALA A 268 16.08 -0.96 -4.89
CA ALA A 268 14.97 -0.49 -5.70
C ALA A 268 13.63 -0.54 -4.98
N ILE A 269 13.54 -1.31 -3.88
CA ILE A 269 12.34 -1.44 -3.06
C ILE A 269 12.64 -0.92 -1.65
N GLU A 270 11.77 -0.06 -1.15
CA GLU A 270 11.86 0.49 0.20
C GLU A 270 10.49 0.42 0.89
N SER A 271 10.49 0.42 2.22
CA SER A 271 9.27 0.63 3.00
C SER A 271 8.75 2.06 2.82
N MET A 272 7.52 2.32 3.26
CA MET A 272 6.94 3.67 3.30
C MET A 272 7.74 4.68 4.15
N HIS A 273 8.70 4.19 4.93
CA HIS A 273 9.62 5.02 5.73
C HIS A 273 11.01 5.17 5.10
N ASN A 274 11.14 4.82 3.80
CA ASN A 274 12.41 4.87 3.03
C ASN A 274 13.50 3.99 3.65
N LEU A 275 13.13 2.86 4.23
CA LEU A 275 14.05 1.85 4.74
C LEU A 275 14.12 0.67 3.76
N PRO A 276 15.30 0.06 3.59
CA PRO A 276 15.43 -1.16 2.79
C PRO A 276 14.46 -2.25 3.28
N VAL A 277 13.91 -3.02 2.37
CA VAL A 277 13.05 -4.16 2.72
C VAL A 277 13.88 -5.32 3.30
N SER A 278 13.23 -6.19 4.08
CA SER A 278 13.81 -7.44 4.56
C SER A 278 13.38 -8.59 3.68
N LEU A 279 14.33 -9.43 3.29
CA LEU A 279 14.11 -10.66 2.51
C LEU A 279 14.19 -11.92 3.38
N GLU A 280 14.18 -11.77 4.69
CA GLU A 280 14.33 -12.91 5.62
C GLU A 280 13.22 -13.95 5.36
N GLY A 281 13.63 -15.15 4.99
CA GLY A 281 12.73 -16.26 4.65
C GLY A 281 12.11 -16.21 3.25
N ALA A 282 12.48 -15.23 2.40
CA ALA A 282 11.98 -15.16 1.05
C ALA A 282 12.61 -16.22 0.13
N GLY A 283 11.77 -16.83 -0.70
CA GLY A 283 12.20 -17.80 -1.70
C GLY A 283 11.25 -17.84 -2.90
N VAL A 284 11.69 -18.43 -4.00
CA VAL A 284 10.83 -18.71 -5.15
C VAL A 284 9.99 -19.95 -4.80
N PRO A 285 8.66 -19.83 -4.68
CA PRO A 285 7.79 -20.98 -4.42
C PRO A 285 7.77 -21.95 -5.60
N GLY A 286 7.25 -23.13 -5.38
CA GLY A 286 7.04 -24.14 -6.41
C GLY A 286 7.97 -25.35 -6.31
N GLY A 287 7.40 -26.53 -6.20
CA GLY A 287 8.06 -27.82 -6.33
C GLY A 287 8.95 -28.26 -5.17
N LYS A 288 9.18 -27.46 -4.13
CA LYS A 288 9.85 -27.87 -2.90
C LYS A 288 9.36 -27.12 -1.67
N ASN A 289 9.25 -27.85 -0.58
CA ASN A 289 8.80 -27.53 0.75
C ASN A 289 9.20 -26.12 1.23
N GLY A 290 8.32 -25.16 1.11
CA GLY A 290 8.35 -23.91 1.85
C GLY A 290 7.39 -23.98 3.04
N ALA A 291 7.65 -23.24 4.11
CA ALA A 291 6.83 -23.34 5.32
C ALA A 291 5.38 -22.83 5.12
N LYS A 292 5.16 -21.88 4.21
CA LYS A 292 3.82 -21.41 3.82
C LYS A 292 3.80 -21.01 2.35
N ALA A 293 2.88 -21.58 1.58
CA ALA A 293 2.61 -21.16 0.21
C ALA A 293 1.11 -20.89 0.06
N GLU A 294 0.77 -19.64 -0.25
CA GLU A 294 -0.62 -19.21 -0.46
C GLU A 294 -0.76 -18.65 -1.88
N ILE A 295 -1.81 -19.02 -2.59
CA ILE A 295 -2.18 -18.49 -3.89
C ILE A 295 -3.49 -17.71 -3.72
N HIS A 296 -3.48 -16.45 -4.12
CA HIS A 296 -4.63 -15.56 -4.04
C HIS A 296 -4.99 -14.98 -5.40
N GLU A 297 -6.26 -15.02 -5.78
CA GLU A 297 -6.87 -14.33 -6.92
C GLU A 297 -6.09 -14.42 -8.24
N VAL A 298 -5.75 -15.60 -8.70
CA VAL A 298 -5.05 -15.80 -9.99
C VAL A 298 -6.00 -16.34 -11.05
N PRO A 299 -6.00 -15.80 -12.28
CA PRO A 299 -6.90 -16.26 -13.34
C PRO A 299 -6.70 -17.70 -13.78
N GLU A 300 -5.47 -18.21 -13.75
CA GLU A 300 -5.12 -19.60 -14.08
C GLU A 300 -3.82 -19.98 -13.38
N PHE A 301 -3.79 -21.08 -12.63
CA PHE A 301 -2.59 -21.59 -11.99
C PHE A 301 -2.38 -23.07 -12.33
N THR A 302 -1.17 -23.41 -12.72
CA THR A 302 -0.76 -24.79 -12.99
C THR A 302 0.53 -25.09 -12.22
N GLY A 303 0.47 -25.94 -11.19
CA GLY A 303 1.65 -26.30 -10.40
C GLY A 303 1.34 -27.11 -9.16
N ALA A 304 2.29 -27.16 -8.24
CA ALA A 304 2.12 -27.84 -6.96
C ALA A 304 2.40 -26.88 -5.80
N VAL A 305 1.53 -26.88 -4.82
CA VAL A 305 1.70 -26.18 -3.54
C VAL A 305 2.09 -27.20 -2.48
N ASN A 306 3.24 -26.99 -1.83
CA ASN A 306 3.78 -27.91 -0.83
C ASN A 306 4.14 -27.17 0.45
N GLY A 307 3.72 -27.68 1.59
CA GLY A 307 3.89 -27.09 2.89
C GLY A 307 2.55 -26.96 3.59
N GLU A 308 2.39 -25.98 4.49
CA GLU A 308 1.05 -25.54 4.90
C GLU A 308 0.48 -24.72 3.73
N GLY A 309 -0.13 -25.35 2.73
CA GLY A 309 -0.49 -24.74 1.46
C GLY A 309 -1.98 -24.43 1.35
N THR A 310 -2.32 -23.21 0.96
CA THR A 310 -3.71 -22.78 0.74
C THR A 310 -3.88 -22.12 -0.62
N VAL A 311 -4.91 -22.50 -1.35
CA VAL A 311 -5.34 -21.87 -2.62
C VAL A 311 -6.68 -21.17 -2.40
N HIS A 312 -6.75 -19.87 -2.72
CA HIS A 312 -7.94 -19.05 -2.53
C HIS A 312 -8.37 -18.35 -3.82
N GLU A 313 -9.68 -18.31 -4.08
CA GLU A 313 -10.36 -17.44 -5.07
C GLU A 313 -9.75 -17.45 -6.49
N ASP A 314 -9.27 -18.59 -6.97
CA ASP A 314 -8.75 -18.74 -8.32
C ASP A 314 -9.85 -19.06 -9.33
N THR A 315 -9.66 -18.67 -10.61
CA THR A 315 -10.60 -19.04 -11.68
C THR A 315 -10.40 -20.46 -12.19
N ALA A 316 -9.18 -20.98 -12.11
CA ALA A 316 -8.87 -22.39 -12.39
C ALA A 316 -7.54 -22.77 -11.76
N PHE A 317 -7.46 -23.92 -11.09
CA PHE A 317 -6.25 -24.48 -10.52
C PHE A 317 -5.99 -25.90 -11.00
N GLU A 318 -4.81 -26.13 -11.55
CA GLU A 318 -4.38 -27.44 -12.04
C GLU A 318 -3.08 -27.85 -11.30
N GLY A 319 -3.16 -28.82 -10.38
CA GLY A 319 -1.98 -29.25 -9.65
C GLY A 319 -2.28 -29.96 -8.33
N GLY A 320 -1.29 -30.03 -7.45
CA GLY A 320 -1.42 -30.70 -6.16
C GLY A 320 -1.17 -29.78 -4.99
N VAL A 321 -1.98 -29.85 -3.94
CA VAL A 321 -1.76 -29.19 -2.66
C VAL A 321 -1.38 -30.25 -1.63
N ASN A 322 -0.20 -30.09 -0.99
CA ASN A 322 0.36 -31.09 -0.07
C ASN A 322 0.93 -30.44 1.18
N GLY A 323 0.52 -30.90 2.36
CA GLY A 323 1.02 -30.39 3.63
C GLY A 323 0.31 -30.97 4.83
N GLU A 324 0.69 -30.59 6.02
CA GLU A 324 -0.01 -30.99 7.24
C GLU A 324 -1.43 -30.37 7.27
N GLU A 325 -1.52 -29.08 6.90
CA GLU A 325 -2.79 -28.37 6.73
C GLU A 325 -2.87 -27.84 5.29
N ALA A 326 -3.48 -28.59 4.38
CA ALA A 326 -3.62 -28.21 2.96
C ALA A 326 -5.07 -27.93 2.61
N ALA A 327 -5.35 -26.75 2.08
CA ALA A 327 -6.73 -26.34 1.77
C ALA A 327 -6.87 -25.65 0.40
N VAL A 328 -7.98 -25.88 -0.26
CA VAL A 328 -8.44 -25.19 -1.46
C VAL A 328 -9.77 -24.51 -1.15
N HIS A 329 -9.83 -23.19 -1.34
CA HIS A 329 -11.02 -22.38 -1.05
C HIS A 329 -11.46 -21.59 -2.27
N ASP A 330 -12.76 -21.54 -2.52
CA ASP A 330 -13.41 -20.66 -3.50
C ASP A 330 -12.86 -20.72 -4.95
N VAL A 331 -12.31 -21.86 -5.37
CA VAL A 331 -11.72 -22.05 -6.70
C VAL A 331 -12.79 -22.56 -7.68
N PRO A 332 -13.04 -21.85 -8.82
CA PRO A 332 -14.09 -22.22 -9.78
C PRO A 332 -13.85 -23.54 -10.49
N ALA A 333 -12.59 -23.92 -10.75
CA ALA A 333 -12.23 -25.22 -11.30
C ALA A 333 -10.88 -25.67 -10.69
N PHE A 334 -10.85 -26.89 -10.15
CA PHE A 334 -9.66 -27.48 -9.58
C PHE A 334 -9.40 -28.88 -10.15
N GLU A 335 -8.22 -29.06 -10.74
CA GLU A 335 -7.76 -30.33 -11.29
C GLU A 335 -6.46 -30.75 -10.60
N GLY A 336 -6.49 -31.78 -9.73
CA GLY A 336 -5.29 -32.17 -9.00
C GLY A 336 -5.56 -33.00 -7.75
N GLY A 337 -4.66 -32.98 -6.78
CA GLY A 337 -4.73 -33.73 -5.53
C GLY A 337 -4.49 -32.87 -4.29
N VAL A 338 -5.24 -33.09 -3.21
CA VAL A 338 -5.02 -32.49 -1.90
C VAL A 338 -4.58 -33.56 -0.92
N ASN A 339 -3.39 -33.43 -0.33
CA ASN A 339 -2.80 -34.40 0.56
C ASN A 339 -2.28 -33.77 1.85
N GLY A 340 -2.71 -34.25 3.02
CA GLY A 340 -2.26 -33.77 4.31
C GLY A 340 -2.86 -34.56 5.45
N GLU A 341 -2.44 -34.27 6.68
CA GLU A 341 -3.12 -34.81 7.87
C GLU A 341 -4.51 -34.16 8.01
N GLU A 342 -4.58 -32.85 7.74
CA GLU A 342 -5.84 -32.10 7.63
C GLU A 342 -5.91 -31.44 6.25
N ALA A 343 -6.53 -32.08 5.26
CA ALA A 343 -6.68 -31.55 3.91
C ALA A 343 -8.12 -31.25 3.57
N ALA A 344 -8.40 -30.03 3.08
CA ALA A 344 -9.75 -29.55 2.83
C ALA A 344 -9.92 -28.88 1.47
N VAL A 345 -11.07 -29.11 0.82
CA VAL A 345 -11.54 -28.36 -0.36
C VAL A 345 -12.88 -27.72 -0.01
N HIS A 346 -12.95 -26.40 -0.14
CA HIS A 346 -14.11 -25.59 0.19
C HIS A 346 -14.59 -24.79 -1.01
N GLU A 347 -15.88 -24.84 -1.31
CA GLU A 347 -16.57 -23.96 -2.29
C GLU A 347 -15.96 -23.91 -3.70
N ALA A 348 -15.39 -25.01 -4.23
CA ALA A 348 -14.93 -25.08 -5.61
C ALA A 348 -16.04 -25.57 -6.54
N PRO A 349 -16.38 -24.83 -7.63
CA PRO A 349 -17.48 -25.17 -8.53
C PRO A 349 -17.25 -26.42 -9.38
N GLU A 350 -16.03 -26.70 -9.80
CA GLU A 350 -15.61 -27.87 -10.59
C GLU A 350 -14.23 -28.36 -10.13
N ILE A 351 -14.11 -29.65 -9.81
CA ILE A 351 -12.83 -30.24 -9.37
C ILE A 351 -12.59 -31.58 -10.10
N GLU A 352 -11.47 -31.69 -10.80
CA GLU A 352 -10.93 -32.95 -11.30
C GLU A 352 -9.64 -33.30 -10.56
N VAL A 353 -9.57 -34.47 -9.90
CA VAL A 353 -8.43 -34.88 -9.06
C VAL A 353 -7.88 -36.23 -9.50
N GLU A 354 -6.61 -36.26 -9.88
CA GLU A 354 -5.87 -37.50 -10.13
C GLU A 354 -5.22 -38.05 -8.84
N GLU A 355 -5.70 -39.21 -8.37
CA GLU A 355 -5.18 -40.04 -7.27
C GLU A 355 -5.19 -39.52 -5.82
N ASN A 356 -6.06 -40.05 -5.02
CA ASN A 356 -6.11 -40.34 -3.56
C ASN A 356 -5.36 -39.42 -2.58
N PRO A 357 -5.86 -38.26 -2.25
CA PRO A 357 -5.41 -37.49 -1.09
C PRO A 357 -6.24 -37.70 0.19
N PRO A 358 -5.68 -37.48 1.38
CA PRO A 358 -6.43 -37.31 2.61
C PRO A 358 -7.11 -35.94 2.73
N GLY A 359 -8.39 -35.83 3.13
CA GLY A 359 -8.98 -34.53 3.36
C GLY A 359 -10.49 -34.37 3.38
N THR A 360 -10.95 -33.14 3.47
CA THR A 360 -12.36 -32.72 3.53
C THR A 360 -12.75 -31.89 2.32
N ILE A 361 -13.89 -32.16 1.70
CA ILE A 361 -14.48 -31.38 0.62
C ILE A 361 -15.80 -30.76 1.09
N ASN A 362 -15.92 -29.43 1.03
CA ASN A 362 -17.13 -28.69 1.40
C ASN A 362 -17.65 -27.86 0.23
N GLU A 363 -18.93 -27.93 -0.03
CA GLU A 363 -19.68 -27.08 -0.97
C GLU A 363 -19.10 -26.96 -2.39
N VAL A 364 -18.86 -28.09 -3.05
CA VAL A 364 -18.28 -28.14 -4.40
C VAL A 364 -19.35 -28.59 -5.41
N PRO A 365 -19.59 -27.86 -6.53
CA PRO A 365 -20.60 -28.23 -7.52
C PRO A 365 -20.30 -29.50 -8.32
N ALA A 366 -19.03 -29.76 -8.66
CA ALA A 366 -18.59 -30.98 -9.32
C ALA A 366 -17.17 -31.34 -8.90
N PHE A 367 -16.93 -32.63 -8.57
CA PHE A 367 -15.62 -33.12 -8.14
C PHE A 367 -15.31 -34.49 -8.75
N GLU A 368 -14.18 -34.58 -9.44
CA GLU A 368 -13.63 -35.86 -9.94
C GLU A 368 -12.31 -36.16 -9.22
N GLY A 369 -12.24 -37.25 -8.42
CA GLY A 369 -10.99 -37.66 -7.78
C GLY A 369 -11.14 -38.39 -6.46
N GLY A 370 -10.12 -38.34 -5.61
CA GLY A 370 -10.08 -39.04 -4.34
C GLY A 370 -9.62 -38.18 -3.16
N VAL A 371 -10.21 -38.39 -1.99
CA VAL A 371 -9.84 -37.75 -0.72
C VAL A 371 -9.39 -38.81 0.27
N ASN A 372 -8.17 -38.70 0.83
CA ASN A 372 -7.62 -39.66 1.78
C ASN A 372 -6.97 -38.98 2.99
N GLY A 373 -7.28 -39.40 4.21
CA GLY A 373 -6.69 -38.90 5.44
C GLY A 373 -7.07 -39.71 6.67
N GLU A 374 -6.49 -39.39 7.80
CA GLU A 374 -6.96 -39.93 9.07
C GLU A 374 -8.37 -39.45 9.37
N GLU A 375 -8.66 -38.17 9.02
CA GLU A 375 -10.01 -37.58 9.04
C GLU A 375 -10.36 -37.06 7.64
N ALA A 376 -11.07 -37.82 6.82
CA ALA A 376 -11.48 -37.41 5.47
C ALA A 376 -12.98 -37.19 5.38
N ALA A 377 -13.41 -36.00 4.92
CA ALA A 377 -14.82 -35.67 4.79
C ALA A 377 -15.14 -34.88 3.53
N VAL A 378 -16.29 -35.15 2.92
CA VAL A 378 -16.86 -34.39 1.79
C VAL A 378 -18.17 -33.76 2.24
N HIS A 379 -18.30 -32.46 2.13
CA HIS A 379 -19.48 -31.71 2.56
C HIS A 379 -20.08 -30.91 1.39
N GLU A 380 -21.39 -31.02 1.19
CA GLU A 380 -22.21 -30.18 0.30
C GLU A 380 -21.73 -30.06 -1.16
N VAL A 381 -21.35 -31.16 -1.80
CA VAL A 381 -20.98 -31.22 -3.23
C VAL A 381 -22.22 -31.51 -4.09
N PRO A 382 -22.50 -30.75 -5.18
CA PRO A 382 -23.75 -30.86 -5.96
C PRO A 382 -23.95 -32.16 -6.72
N GLU A 383 -22.91 -32.83 -7.22
CA GLU A 383 -22.95 -34.12 -7.87
C GLU A 383 -21.76 -34.99 -7.49
N ILE A 384 -21.98 -36.23 -6.97
CA ILE A 384 -20.93 -37.17 -6.62
C ILE A 384 -21.23 -38.55 -7.15
N ASP A 385 -20.32 -39.17 -7.87
CA ASP A 385 -20.32 -40.60 -8.23
C ASP A 385 -19.16 -41.31 -7.50
N VAL A 386 -19.49 -42.13 -6.49
CA VAL A 386 -18.52 -42.74 -5.58
C VAL A 386 -18.35 -44.21 -5.86
N GLU A 387 -17.20 -44.69 -6.28
CA GLU A 387 -16.83 -46.11 -6.14
C GLU A 387 -16.38 -46.36 -4.70
N ALA A 388 -17.19 -47.14 -3.99
CA ALA A 388 -17.09 -47.38 -2.56
C ALA A 388 -15.77 -48.01 -2.12
N ASN A 389 -14.94 -47.24 -1.38
CA ASN A 389 -13.91 -47.76 -0.48
C ASN A 389 -13.90 -46.94 0.82
N PRO A 390 -14.20 -47.53 1.96
CA PRO A 390 -14.23 -46.83 3.24
C PRO A 390 -12.84 -46.71 3.88
N PRO A 391 -12.67 -45.82 4.87
CA PRO A 391 -13.62 -45.01 5.59
C PRO A 391 -13.51 -43.49 5.30
N GLY A 392 -14.61 -42.82 5.09
CA GLY A 392 -14.74 -41.39 4.94
C GLY A 392 -16.20 -40.93 5.12
N THR A 393 -16.46 -39.68 5.48
CA THR A 393 -17.83 -39.15 5.67
C THR A 393 -18.23 -38.26 4.50
N ILE A 394 -19.41 -38.53 3.91
CA ILE A 394 -20.01 -37.71 2.85
C ILE A 394 -21.30 -37.09 3.37
N ASN A 395 -21.38 -35.74 3.37
CA ASN A 395 -22.55 -35.01 3.83
C ASN A 395 -23.11 -34.14 2.69
N GLU A 396 -24.38 -34.39 2.31
CA GLU A 396 -25.20 -33.59 1.39
C GLU A 396 -24.53 -33.24 0.04
N VAL A 397 -24.16 -34.24 -0.75
CA VAL A 397 -23.40 -34.07 -1.99
C VAL A 397 -24.26 -34.40 -3.22
N PRO A 398 -24.50 -33.48 -4.17
CA PRO A 398 -25.27 -33.71 -5.39
C PRO A 398 -24.57 -34.54 -6.48
N ALA A 399 -23.22 -34.37 -6.67
CA ALA A 399 -22.44 -35.21 -7.61
C ALA A 399 -20.99 -35.34 -7.18
N PHE A 400 -20.47 -36.58 -7.11
CA PHE A 400 -19.06 -36.89 -6.76
C PHE A 400 -18.58 -38.14 -7.50
N GLU A 401 -17.52 -38.03 -8.29
CA GLU A 401 -16.83 -39.19 -8.89
C GLU A 401 -15.47 -39.35 -8.21
N GLY A 402 -15.29 -40.43 -7.41
CA GLY A 402 -14.03 -40.71 -6.73
C GLY A 402 -14.14 -41.59 -5.48
N GLY A 403 -13.09 -41.70 -4.69
CA GLY A 403 -13.00 -42.49 -3.46
C GLY A 403 -12.63 -41.64 -2.25
N VAL A 404 -13.26 -41.89 -1.10
CA VAL A 404 -12.93 -41.30 0.19
C VAL A 404 -12.36 -42.40 1.12
N ASN A 405 -11.13 -42.20 1.64
CA ASN A 405 -10.46 -43.17 2.52
C ASN A 405 -9.88 -42.47 3.76
N GLY A 406 -10.24 -42.93 4.95
CA GLY A 406 -9.73 -42.44 6.23
C GLY A 406 -9.88 -43.51 7.35
N GLU A 407 -9.34 -43.28 8.55
CA GLU A 407 -9.52 -44.21 9.69
C GLU A 407 -10.86 -43.99 10.42
N GLU A 408 -11.46 -42.78 10.33
CA GLU A 408 -12.81 -42.50 10.81
C GLU A 408 -13.73 -42.10 9.60
N ALA A 409 -14.79 -42.87 9.38
CA ALA A 409 -15.76 -42.74 8.28
C ALA A 409 -17.16 -42.34 8.77
#